data_a0845f520f3166eb66f3efbef2ae04f7
#
_entry.id   a0845f520f3166eb66f3efbef2ae04f7
#
_cell.length_a   1.000
_cell.length_b   1.000
_cell.length_c   1.000
_cell.angle_alpha   90.00
_cell.angle_beta   90.00
_cell.angle_gamma   90.00
#
_symmetry.space_group_name_H-M   'P 1'
#
loop_
_entity.id
_entity.type
_entity.pdbx_description
1 polymer ?
#
loop_
_entity_poly.entity_id
_entity_poly.type
_entity_poly.pdbx_seq_one_letter_code
_entity_poly.pdbx_strand_id
1 'polypeptide(L)'
;VKTPWEIGQFRIAARKHEATYSEIPECFRPGMTDLEFQYEIEKRMRKNGSIGLFRAFGANMDIYMGSILAGENAETPSPFDFALGGGGIDASCPLGANGTLLKEGTAIMVDMAGNYTAYMTDMTRVFSVGRLTEEAYRAHQVALTIQQEVENATRPGTACSDLYNIAANIAKKEGLSANFMGTEQQAKFVGHGIGIQINELPV
;
A
#
# COMPACT_ATOMS: atom_id res chain seq x y z
N VAL A 1 0.66 -22.90 -0.48
CA VAL A 1 0.11 -23.32 -1.80
C VAL A 1 -1.39 -23.10 -1.77
N LYS A 2 -1.97 -22.51 -2.82
CA LYS A 2 -3.40 -22.24 -2.96
C LYS A 2 -4.00 -23.19 -4.02
N THR A 3 -5.19 -23.69 -3.74
CA THR A 3 -5.95 -24.51 -4.68
C THR A 3 -6.55 -23.64 -5.82
N PRO A 4 -6.97 -24.24 -6.95
CA PRO A 4 -7.65 -23.47 -8.01
C PRO A 4 -8.92 -22.75 -7.55
N TRP A 5 -9.66 -23.31 -6.59
CA TRP A 5 -10.84 -22.66 -6.00
C TRP A 5 -10.46 -21.42 -5.19
N GLU A 6 -9.43 -21.52 -4.34
CA GLU A 6 -8.91 -20.37 -3.58
C GLU A 6 -8.42 -19.26 -4.50
N ILE A 7 -7.67 -19.61 -5.56
CA ILE A 7 -7.24 -18.63 -6.58
C ILE A 7 -8.48 -17.95 -7.22
N GLY A 8 -9.55 -18.70 -7.44
CA GLY A 8 -10.83 -18.16 -7.90
C GLY A 8 -11.39 -17.10 -6.92
N GLN A 9 -11.33 -17.35 -5.61
CA GLN A 9 -11.77 -16.39 -4.58
C GLN A 9 -10.90 -15.13 -4.56
N PHE A 10 -9.57 -15.25 -4.68
CA PHE A 10 -8.69 -14.10 -4.82
C PHE A 10 -9.05 -13.23 -6.03
N ARG A 11 -9.31 -13.84 -7.18
CA ARG A 11 -9.69 -13.12 -8.40
C ARG A 11 -11.03 -12.37 -8.25
N ILE A 12 -11.99 -12.95 -7.53
CA ILE A 12 -13.26 -12.28 -7.22
C ILE A 12 -13.01 -11.09 -6.29
N ALA A 13 -12.26 -11.29 -5.23
CA ALA A 13 -11.91 -10.24 -4.27
C ALA A 13 -11.12 -9.11 -4.94
N ALA A 14 -10.11 -9.45 -5.75
CA ALA A 14 -9.29 -8.48 -6.46
C ALA A 14 -10.10 -7.59 -7.41
N ARG A 15 -11.03 -8.16 -8.20
CA ARG A 15 -11.91 -7.37 -9.08
C ARG A 15 -12.79 -6.38 -8.30
N LYS A 16 -13.31 -6.76 -7.15
CA LYS A 16 -14.10 -5.86 -6.29
C LYS A 16 -13.24 -4.77 -5.67
N HIS A 17 -12.01 -5.12 -5.29
CA HIS A 17 -11.03 -4.17 -4.77
C HIS A 17 -10.64 -3.15 -5.85
N GLU A 18 -10.31 -3.62 -7.05
CA GLU A 18 -10.00 -2.79 -8.21
C GLU A 18 -11.16 -1.83 -8.56
N ALA A 19 -12.40 -2.34 -8.58
CA ALA A 19 -13.59 -1.52 -8.80
C ALA A 19 -13.71 -0.41 -7.72
N THR A 20 -13.42 -0.73 -6.47
CA THR A 20 -13.39 0.28 -5.40
C THR A 20 -12.31 1.34 -5.65
N TYR A 21 -11.11 0.92 -6.04
CA TYR A 21 -10.01 1.84 -6.33
C TYR A 21 -10.28 2.79 -7.50
N SER A 22 -11.03 2.35 -8.51
CA SER A 22 -11.46 3.22 -9.62
C SER A 22 -12.40 4.35 -9.18
N GLU A 23 -13.08 4.19 -8.04
CA GLU A 23 -13.99 5.16 -7.45
C GLU A 23 -13.31 6.11 -6.43
N ILE A 24 -12.04 5.86 -6.04
CA ILE A 24 -11.33 6.67 -5.04
C ILE A 24 -11.28 8.15 -5.40
N PRO A 25 -11.04 8.57 -6.66
CA PRO A 25 -11.07 9.99 -6.98
C PRO A 25 -12.39 10.70 -6.62
N GLU A 26 -13.51 9.99 -6.61
CA GLU A 26 -14.82 10.54 -6.23
C GLU A 26 -14.96 10.75 -4.71
N CYS A 27 -14.08 10.13 -3.92
CA CYS A 27 -14.06 10.29 -2.46
C CYS A 27 -13.42 11.64 -2.05
N PHE A 28 -12.61 12.22 -2.92
CA PHE A 28 -11.88 13.46 -2.63
C PHE A 28 -12.80 14.69 -2.69
N ARG A 29 -12.62 15.60 -1.74
CA ARG A 29 -13.17 16.96 -1.75
C ARG A 29 -12.08 17.95 -1.34
N PRO A 30 -12.00 19.12 -1.98
CA PRO A 30 -11.04 20.17 -1.60
C PRO A 30 -11.15 20.54 -0.11
N GLY A 31 -10.01 20.64 0.57
CA GLY A 31 -9.95 20.96 1.98
C GLY A 31 -10.03 19.77 2.94
N MET A 32 -10.12 18.54 2.42
CA MET A 32 -10.04 17.33 3.25
C MET A 32 -8.63 17.10 3.81
N THR A 33 -8.60 16.44 4.94
CA THR A 33 -7.40 15.78 5.48
C THR A 33 -7.29 14.34 4.95
N ASP A 34 -6.11 13.74 5.11
CA ASP A 34 -5.86 12.32 4.82
C ASP A 34 -6.80 11.40 5.62
N LEU A 35 -7.12 11.76 6.89
CA LEU A 35 -8.08 11.03 7.73
C LEU A 35 -9.50 11.06 7.13
N GLU A 36 -9.99 12.24 6.75
CA GLU A 36 -11.32 12.36 6.14
C GLU A 36 -11.40 11.61 4.83
N PHE A 37 -10.31 11.62 4.05
CA PHE A 37 -10.21 10.88 2.80
C PHE A 37 -10.22 9.38 3.07
N GLN A 38 -9.49 8.90 4.08
CA GLN A 38 -9.50 7.49 4.51
C GLN A 38 -10.91 7.04 4.88
N TYR A 39 -11.66 7.83 5.67
CA TYR A 39 -13.03 7.48 6.07
C TYR A 39 -13.97 7.32 4.87
N GLU A 40 -13.86 8.17 3.87
CA GLU A 40 -14.67 8.04 2.65
C GLU A 40 -14.27 6.83 1.81
N ILE A 41 -12.98 6.49 1.74
CA ILE A 41 -12.49 5.28 1.06
C ILE A 41 -12.99 4.02 1.78
N GLU A 42 -12.84 3.92 3.10
CA GLU A 42 -13.34 2.78 3.88
C GLU A 42 -14.84 2.59 3.75
N LYS A 43 -15.61 3.68 3.78
CA LYS A 43 -17.04 3.67 3.52
C LYS A 43 -17.36 3.14 2.13
N ARG A 44 -16.60 3.55 1.10
CA ARG A 44 -16.77 3.07 -0.27
C ARG A 44 -16.45 1.57 -0.37
N MET A 45 -15.36 1.12 0.24
CA MET A 45 -14.99 -0.30 0.31
C MET A 45 -16.13 -1.14 0.89
N ARG A 46 -16.74 -0.70 2.01
CA ARG A 46 -17.87 -1.40 2.64
C ARG A 46 -19.11 -1.41 1.76
N LYS A 47 -19.41 -0.31 1.06
CA LYS A 47 -20.50 -0.24 0.07
C LYS A 47 -20.32 -1.25 -1.06
N ASN A 48 -19.09 -1.47 -1.48
CA ASN A 48 -18.70 -2.41 -2.54
C ASN A 48 -18.56 -3.85 -2.04
N GLY A 49 -18.89 -4.10 -0.77
CA GLY A 49 -19.00 -5.43 -0.17
C GLY A 49 -17.77 -5.92 0.57
N SER A 50 -16.86 -5.02 0.95
CA SER A 50 -15.80 -5.36 1.91
C SER A 50 -16.39 -5.65 3.28
N ILE A 51 -15.95 -6.73 3.92
CA ILE A 51 -16.35 -7.08 5.30
C ILE A 51 -15.79 -6.05 6.30
N GLY A 52 -14.68 -5.38 5.96
CA GLY A 52 -14.05 -4.35 6.76
C GLY A 52 -13.32 -4.89 8.00
N LEU A 53 -12.76 -6.09 7.89
CA LEU A 53 -11.90 -6.68 8.91
C LEU A 53 -10.50 -6.87 8.36
N PHE A 54 -9.51 -6.47 9.15
CA PHE A 54 -8.11 -6.75 8.88
C PHE A 54 -7.72 -8.06 9.57
N ARG A 55 -6.98 -8.92 8.88
CA ARG A 55 -6.46 -10.17 9.44
C ARG A 55 -4.95 -10.21 9.31
N ALA A 56 -4.29 -9.95 10.42
CA ALA A 56 -2.87 -10.21 10.61
C ALA A 56 -2.69 -10.93 11.94
N PHE A 57 -1.59 -11.68 12.09
CA PHE A 57 -1.22 -12.29 13.35
C PHE A 57 0.16 -11.79 13.75
N GLY A 58 0.29 -11.31 14.97
CA GLY A 58 1.53 -10.75 15.49
C GLY A 58 1.34 -10.06 16.81
N ALA A 59 2.38 -9.38 17.28
CA ALA A 59 2.37 -8.66 18.55
C ALA A 59 1.52 -7.37 18.47
N ASN A 60 1.49 -6.72 17.33
CA ASN A 60 0.77 -5.47 17.10
C ASN A 60 -0.41 -5.75 16.17
N MET A 61 -1.59 -5.95 16.76
CA MET A 61 -2.81 -6.36 16.04
C MET A 61 -3.80 -5.22 15.81
N ASP A 62 -3.53 -4.04 16.39
CA ASP A 62 -4.37 -2.85 16.25
C ASP A 62 -4.02 -2.11 14.95
N ILE A 63 -4.43 -2.71 13.82
CA ILE A 63 -4.12 -2.21 12.48
C ILE A 63 -5.41 -1.85 11.77
N TYR A 64 -5.45 -0.68 11.17
CA TYR A 64 -6.54 -0.24 10.30
C TYR A 64 -6.65 -1.10 9.03
N MET A 65 -7.73 -0.94 8.27
CA MET A 65 -7.90 -1.61 6.96
C MET A 65 -6.81 -1.23 5.94
N GLY A 66 -6.08 -0.19 6.23
CA GLY A 66 -4.97 0.30 5.43
C GLY A 66 -4.52 1.67 5.88
N SER A 67 -3.70 2.31 5.09
CA SER A 67 -3.09 3.58 5.39
C SER A 67 -3.22 4.56 4.22
N ILE A 68 -3.56 5.80 4.54
CA ILE A 68 -3.51 6.91 3.61
C ILE A 68 -2.39 7.81 4.06
N LEU A 69 -1.33 7.90 3.28
CA LEU A 69 -0.16 8.70 3.62
C LEU A 69 0.00 9.85 2.65
N ALA A 70 0.11 11.08 3.17
CA ALA A 70 0.21 12.29 2.39
C ALA A 70 1.29 13.23 2.92
N GLY A 71 1.98 13.93 2.01
CA GLY A 71 3.01 14.91 2.35
C GLY A 71 4.13 14.32 3.23
N GLU A 72 4.57 15.07 4.23
CA GLU A 72 5.66 14.64 5.14
C GLU A 72 5.30 13.38 5.95
N ASN A 73 4.02 13.13 6.21
CA ASN A 73 3.58 11.91 6.90
C ASN A 73 3.91 10.64 6.09
N ALA A 74 4.02 10.74 4.77
CA ALA A 74 4.39 9.60 3.92
C ALA A 74 5.86 9.16 4.09
N GLU A 75 6.70 10.01 4.67
CA GLU A 75 8.10 9.70 4.97
C GLU A 75 8.32 9.29 6.43
N THR A 76 7.30 9.42 7.28
CA THR A 76 7.38 9.10 8.71
C THR A 76 7.40 7.60 8.92
N PRO A 77 8.48 7.01 9.47
CA PRO A 77 8.49 5.61 9.80
C PRO A 77 7.61 5.32 11.01
N SER A 78 6.93 4.19 11.03
CA SER A 78 6.17 3.75 12.20
C SER A 78 6.94 2.65 12.94
N PRO A 79 7.19 2.80 14.26
CA PRO A 79 7.73 1.72 15.06
C PRO A 79 6.70 0.63 15.32
N PHE A 80 5.42 0.89 15.05
CA PHE A 80 4.31 -0.04 15.21
C PHE A 80 4.20 -1.00 14.03
N ASP A 81 4.24 -0.47 12.81
CA ASP A 81 4.34 -1.23 11.57
C ASP A 81 5.15 -0.45 10.52
N PHE A 82 6.42 -0.82 10.36
CA PHE A 82 7.33 -0.13 9.47
C PHE A 82 6.97 -0.26 7.98
N ALA A 83 6.22 -1.28 7.60
CA ALA A 83 5.81 -1.49 6.21
C ALA A 83 4.70 -0.52 5.79
N LEU A 84 3.81 -0.17 6.72
CA LEU A 84 2.74 0.80 6.48
C LEU A 84 3.21 2.24 6.69
N GLY A 85 3.98 2.51 7.75
CA GLY A 85 4.46 3.86 8.05
C GLY A 85 3.38 4.82 8.54
N GLY A 86 3.76 6.10 8.66
CA GLY A 86 2.91 7.19 9.13
C GLY A 86 2.89 7.36 10.65
N GLY A 87 2.63 8.58 11.10
CA GLY A 87 2.64 8.94 12.52
C GLY A 87 1.34 8.63 13.27
N GLY A 88 0.24 8.40 12.54
CA GLY A 88 -1.08 8.22 13.17
C GLY A 88 -1.59 9.47 13.89
N ILE A 89 -2.71 9.32 14.56
CA ILE A 89 -3.35 10.40 15.33
C ILE A 89 -3.03 10.38 16.82
N ASP A 90 -2.46 9.29 17.32
CA ASP A 90 -2.14 9.11 18.74
C ASP A 90 -0.91 8.22 18.92
N ALA A 91 -0.10 8.53 19.91
CA ALA A 91 1.12 7.80 20.23
C ALA A 91 0.89 6.33 20.65
N SER A 92 -0.31 5.96 21.02
CA SER A 92 -0.67 4.56 21.32
C SER A 92 -0.77 3.68 20.07
N CYS A 93 -1.05 4.30 18.91
CA CYS A 93 -1.06 3.64 17.60
C CYS A 93 -0.45 4.57 16.54
N PRO A 94 0.90 4.71 16.52
CA PRO A 94 1.61 5.63 15.63
C PRO A 94 1.71 5.04 14.23
N LEU A 95 0.60 4.98 13.53
CA LEU A 95 0.44 4.33 12.23
C LEU A 95 -0.60 5.06 11.38
N GLY A 96 -0.28 5.26 10.11
CA GLY A 96 -1.22 5.74 9.10
C GLY A 96 -1.44 7.25 9.10
N ALA A 97 -2.61 7.66 8.63
CA ALA A 97 -3.01 9.06 8.48
C ALA A 97 -2.96 9.83 9.80
N ASN A 98 -2.58 11.10 9.76
CA ASN A 98 -2.36 11.94 10.95
C ASN A 98 -3.11 13.29 10.94
N GLY A 99 -3.98 13.52 9.95
CA GLY A 99 -4.68 14.79 9.77
C GLY A 99 -3.97 15.76 8.82
N THR A 100 -3.02 15.28 8.01
CA THR A 100 -2.37 16.07 6.96
C THR A 100 -3.40 16.60 5.96
N LEU A 101 -3.40 17.93 5.74
CA LEU A 101 -4.28 18.57 4.77
C LEU A 101 -3.88 18.20 3.34
N LEU A 102 -4.83 17.70 2.56
CA LEU A 102 -4.66 17.37 1.15
C LEU A 102 -4.81 18.65 0.29
N LYS A 103 -3.69 19.20 -0.15
CA LYS A 103 -3.60 20.46 -0.91
C LYS A 103 -2.92 20.24 -2.26
N GLU A 104 -3.01 21.24 -3.12
CA GLU A 104 -2.32 21.24 -4.40
C GLU A 104 -0.84 20.87 -4.26
N GLY A 105 -0.37 19.98 -5.12
CA GLY A 105 1.00 19.47 -5.11
C GLY A 105 1.24 18.33 -4.10
N THR A 106 0.20 17.79 -3.43
CA THR A 106 0.35 16.67 -2.51
C THR A 106 0.21 15.33 -3.25
N ALA A 107 1.21 14.46 -3.12
CA ALA A 107 1.09 13.04 -3.44
C ALA A 107 0.42 12.31 -2.27
N ILE A 108 -0.45 11.36 -2.60
CA ILE A 108 -1.22 10.58 -1.63
C ILE A 108 -1.02 9.11 -1.96
N MET A 109 -0.36 8.37 -1.08
CA MET A 109 -0.33 6.92 -1.13
C MET A 109 -1.60 6.38 -0.49
N VAL A 110 -2.33 5.57 -1.22
CA VAL A 110 -3.51 4.84 -0.73
C VAL A 110 -3.15 3.36 -0.73
N ASP A 111 -2.96 2.82 0.45
CA ASP A 111 -2.57 1.44 0.68
C ASP A 111 -3.62 0.76 1.55
N MET A 112 -4.46 -0.08 0.93
CA MET A 112 -5.62 -0.65 1.58
C MET A 112 -5.65 -2.17 1.42
N ALA A 113 -5.89 -2.86 2.52
CA ALA A 113 -6.25 -4.26 2.51
C ALA A 113 -7.74 -4.41 2.17
N GLY A 114 -8.10 -5.42 1.38
CA GLY A 114 -9.48 -5.75 1.05
C GLY A 114 -9.88 -7.14 1.53
N ASN A 115 -11.12 -7.32 1.94
CA ASN A 115 -11.66 -8.62 2.32
C ASN A 115 -13.10 -8.79 1.78
N TYR A 116 -13.19 -8.93 0.48
CA TYR A 116 -14.46 -9.11 -0.24
C TYR A 116 -14.91 -10.57 -0.33
N THR A 117 -14.05 -11.48 0.09
CA THR A 117 -14.30 -12.92 0.29
C THR A 117 -13.64 -13.32 1.63
N ALA A 118 -13.44 -14.62 1.86
CA ALA A 118 -12.67 -15.12 3.01
C ALA A 118 -11.17 -14.80 2.91
N TYR A 119 -10.69 -14.44 1.72
CA TYR A 119 -9.28 -14.16 1.43
C TYR A 119 -9.03 -12.67 1.35
N MET A 120 -7.86 -12.26 1.86
CA MET A 120 -7.41 -10.87 1.83
C MET A 120 -6.93 -10.49 0.42
N THR A 121 -7.08 -9.22 0.07
CA THR A 121 -6.41 -8.57 -1.05
C THR A 121 -5.63 -7.38 -0.53
N ASP A 122 -4.58 -7.02 -1.22
CA ASP A 122 -3.69 -5.94 -0.88
C ASP A 122 -3.46 -5.08 -2.12
N MET A 123 -3.62 -3.77 -1.99
CA MET A 123 -3.50 -2.87 -3.14
C MET A 123 -3.03 -1.49 -2.72
N THR A 124 -1.94 -1.05 -3.34
CA THR A 124 -1.44 0.32 -3.19
C THR A 124 -1.53 1.08 -4.50
N ARG A 125 -2.00 2.33 -4.46
CA ARG A 125 -1.96 3.28 -5.58
C ARG A 125 -1.59 4.66 -5.08
N VAL A 126 -0.92 5.43 -5.95
CA VAL A 126 -0.59 6.82 -5.68
C VAL A 126 -1.54 7.73 -6.45
N PHE A 127 -2.14 8.66 -5.73
CA PHE A 127 -2.96 9.75 -6.27
C PHE A 127 -2.26 11.09 -6.05
N SER A 128 -2.74 12.13 -6.67
CA SER A 128 -2.23 13.49 -6.43
C SER A 128 -3.36 14.51 -6.42
N VAL A 129 -3.20 15.53 -5.60
CA VAL A 129 -4.02 16.74 -5.70
C VAL A 129 -3.29 17.70 -6.64
N GLY A 130 -3.84 17.85 -7.86
CA GLY A 130 -3.25 18.63 -8.91
C GLY A 130 -1.92 18.06 -9.43
N ARG A 131 -1.00 18.96 -9.84
CA ARG A 131 0.26 18.58 -10.48
C ARG A 131 1.38 18.45 -9.46
N LEU A 132 2.13 17.36 -9.54
CA LEU A 132 3.35 17.14 -8.79
C LEU A 132 4.59 17.68 -9.54
N THR A 133 5.75 17.61 -8.90
CA THR A 133 7.04 17.91 -9.53
C THR A 133 7.41 16.85 -10.57
N GLU A 134 8.21 17.21 -11.56
CA GLU A 134 8.72 16.28 -12.57
C GLU A 134 9.57 15.16 -11.94
N GLU A 135 10.26 15.48 -10.84
CA GLU A 135 11.04 14.51 -10.07
C GLU A 135 10.14 13.45 -9.42
N ALA A 136 9.00 13.84 -8.85
CA ALA A 136 8.02 12.93 -8.29
C ALA A 136 7.45 11.99 -9.36
N TYR A 137 7.10 12.52 -10.54
CA TYR A 137 6.65 11.69 -11.66
C TYR A 137 7.73 10.73 -12.14
N ARG A 138 8.99 11.18 -12.23
CA ARG A 138 10.12 10.31 -12.58
C ARG A 138 10.31 9.19 -11.56
N ALA A 139 10.29 9.51 -10.27
CA ALA A 139 10.41 8.51 -9.20
C ALA A 139 9.27 7.49 -9.26
N HIS A 140 8.03 7.95 -9.48
CA HIS A 140 6.89 7.07 -9.64
C HIS A 140 7.02 6.15 -10.86
N GLN A 141 7.51 6.66 -12.00
CA GLN A 141 7.77 5.84 -13.18
C GLN A 141 8.83 4.76 -12.92
N VAL A 142 9.86 5.06 -12.12
CA VAL A 142 10.85 4.07 -11.69
C VAL A 142 10.20 3.00 -10.81
N ALA A 143 9.31 3.38 -9.90
CA ALA A 143 8.57 2.43 -9.07
C ALA A 143 7.70 1.48 -9.92
N LEU A 144 7.02 1.98 -10.95
CA LEU A 144 6.26 1.15 -11.90
C LEU A 144 7.17 0.19 -12.68
N THR A 145 8.35 0.65 -13.08
CA THR A 145 9.35 -0.21 -13.74
C THR A 145 9.83 -1.32 -12.81
N ILE A 146 10.10 -0.99 -11.54
CA ILE A 146 10.49 -1.98 -10.52
C ILE A 146 9.39 -3.03 -10.36
N GLN A 147 8.14 -2.60 -10.21
CA GLN A 147 7.00 -3.50 -10.08
C GLN A 147 6.90 -4.46 -11.27
N GLN A 148 7.02 -3.96 -12.48
CA GLN A 148 6.95 -4.77 -13.70
C GLN A 148 8.10 -5.78 -13.80
N GLU A 149 9.32 -5.38 -13.47
CA GLU A 149 10.48 -6.27 -13.52
C GLU A 149 10.44 -7.35 -12.44
N VAL A 150 9.99 -6.99 -11.22
CA VAL A 150 9.76 -7.96 -10.15
C VAL A 150 8.66 -8.95 -10.53
N GLU A 151 7.53 -8.47 -11.10
CA GLU A 151 6.45 -9.34 -11.59
C GLU A 151 6.95 -10.30 -12.68
N ASN A 152 7.72 -9.80 -13.65
CA ASN A 152 8.32 -10.61 -14.72
C ASN A 152 9.27 -11.69 -14.18
N ALA A 153 9.99 -11.41 -13.10
CA ALA A 153 10.93 -12.34 -12.47
C ALA A 153 10.25 -13.34 -11.52
N THR A 154 9.06 -13.02 -11.01
CA THR A 154 8.36 -13.86 -10.04
C THR A 154 7.84 -15.14 -10.69
N ARG A 155 8.50 -16.25 -10.38
CA ARG A 155 8.13 -17.60 -10.83
C ARG A 155 8.27 -18.58 -9.67
N PRO A 156 7.59 -19.73 -9.70
CA PRO A 156 7.81 -20.79 -8.71
C PRO A 156 9.29 -21.15 -8.61
N GLY A 157 9.85 -21.05 -7.41
CA GLY A 157 11.26 -21.33 -7.14
C GLY A 157 12.19 -20.11 -7.18
N THR A 158 11.73 -18.92 -7.61
CA THR A 158 12.54 -17.69 -7.49
C THR A 158 12.74 -17.33 -6.01
N ALA A 159 13.96 -17.08 -5.61
CA ALA A 159 14.26 -16.64 -4.24
C ALA A 159 13.77 -15.21 -4.01
N CYS A 160 13.17 -14.93 -2.85
CA CYS A 160 12.69 -13.58 -2.50
C CYS A 160 13.83 -12.56 -2.49
N SER A 161 15.04 -12.97 -2.07
CA SER A 161 16.25 -12.15 -2.14
C SER A 161 16.61 -11.69 -3.57
N ASP A 162 16.35 -12.53 -4.58
CA ASP A 162 16.63 -12.17 -5.97
C ASP A 162 15.64 -11.11 -6.45
N LEU A 163 14.37 -11.21 -6.06
CA LEU A 163 13.34 -10.20 -6.35
C LEU A 163 13.70 -8.86 -5.70
N TYR A 164 14.12 -8.87 -4.44
CA TYR A 164 14.61 -7.67 -3.76
C TYR A 164 15.82 -7.06 -4.47
N ASN A 165 16.79 -7.88 -4.86
CA ASN A 165 18.01 -7.42 -5.56
C ASN A 165 17.69 -6.79 -6.93
N ILE A 166 16.72 -7.32 -7.68
CA ILE A 166 16.24 -6.72 -8.93
C ILE A 166 15.75 -5.29 -8.65
N ALA A 167 14.86 -5.14 -7.69
CA ALA A 167 14.29 -3.86 -7.31
C ALA A 167 15.35 -2.85 -6.83
N ALA A 168 16.20 -3.27 -5.91
CA ALA A 168 17.29 -2.44 -5.36
C ALA A 168 18.28 -1.98 -6.43
N ASN A 169 18.63 -2.86 -7.39
CA ASN A 169 19.53 -2.53 -8.49
C ASN A 169 18.92 -1.49 -9.45
N ILE A 170 17.61 -1.57 -9.73
CA ILE A 170 16.92 -0.57 -10.55
C ILE A 170 16.92 0.78 -9.82
N ALA A 171 16.51 0.81 -8.55
CA ALA A 171 16.55 2.01 -7.73
C ALA A 171 17.94 2.65 -7.68
N LYS A 172 18.98 1.83 -7.54
CA LYS A 172 20.36 2.28 -7.54
C LYS A 172 20.78 2.90 -8.87
N LYS A 173 20.44 2.25 -9.99
CA LYS A 173 20.75 2.74 -11.34
C LYS A 173 20.10 4.10 -11.60
N GLU A 174 18.91 4.31 -11.08
CA GLU A 174 18.16 5.55 -11.24
C GLU A 174 18.47 6.62 -10.17
N GLY A 175 19.43 6.35 -9.27
CA GLY A 175 19.88 7.29 -8.24
C GLY A 175 18.91 7.44 -7.07
N LEU A 176 18.01 6.46 -6.86
CA LEU A 176 16.93 6.51 -5.86
C LEU A 176 17.18 5.57 -4.66
N SER A 177 18.39 5.05 -4.48
CA SER A 177 18.69 4.09 -3.40
C SER A 177 18.38 4.64 -2.00
N ALA A 178 18.57 5.95 -1.77
CA ALA A 178 18.32 6.57 -0.48
C ALA A 178 16.81 6.70 -0.14
N ASN A 179 15.96 6.58 -1.16
CA ASN A 179 14.51 6.75 -1.03
C ASN A 179 13.75 5.43 -1.24
N PHE A 180 14.45 4.37 -1.67
CA PHE A 180 13.81 3.10 -1.97
C PHE A 180 13.34 2.39 -0.70
N MET A 181 12.05 2.10 -0.62
CA MET A 181 11.40 1.44 0.52
C MET A 181 11.51 2.20 1.86
N GLY A 182 11.63 3.51 1.80
CA GLY A 182 11.75 4.41 2.95
C GLY A 182 13.04 5.23 2.92
N THR A 183 13.08 6.33 3.66
CA THR A 183 14.22 7.23 3.78
C THR A 183 15.04 6.96 5.05
N GLU A 184 14.40 6.95 6.20
CA GLU A 184 15.05 6.71 7.50
C GLU A 184 15.14 5.22 7.82
N GLN A 185 14.09 4.47 7.54
CA GLN A 185 14.00 3.02 7.79
C GLN A 185 13.54 2.32 6.52
N GLN A 186 14.44 1.61 5.87
CA GLN A 186 14.16 0.93 4.62
C GLN A 186 13.71 -0.51 4.85
N ALA A 187 12.56 -0.89 4.28
CA ALA A 187 12.10 -2.27 4.28
C ALA A 187 13.05 -3.19 3.49
N LYS A 188 13.18 -4.43 3.93
CA LYS A 188 14.09 -5.43 3.36
C LYS A 188 13.37 -6.48 2.49
N PHE A 189 12.18 -6.17 2.02
CA PHE A 189 11.39 -7.03 1.13
C PHE A 189 10.62 -6.16 0.12
N VAL A 190 10.17 -6.75 -0.96
CA VAL A 190 9.41 -6.06 -2.03
C VAL A 190 8.02 -6.68 -2.26
N GLY A 191 7.62 -7.59 -1.42
CA GLY A 191 6.33 -8.26 -1.48
C GLY A 191 6.27 -9.42 -0.51
N HIS A 192 5.09 -9.97 -0.33
CA HIS A 192 4.81 -11.06 0.58
C HIS A 192 3.70 -11.96 0.05
N GLY A 193 3.58 -13.14 0.61
CA GLY A 193 2.44 -14.02 0.38
C GLY A 193 1.16 -13.42 0.94
N ILE A 194 0.03 -13.76 0.34
CA ILE A 194 -1.29 -13.30 0.77
C ILE A 194 -2.27 -14.48 0.83
N GLY A 195 -3.20 -14.46 1.77
CA GLY A 195 -4.13 -15.54 1.97
C GLY A 195 -5.32 -15.19 2.82
N ILE A 196 -5.56 -15.98 3.85
CA ILE A 196 -6.55 -15.69 4.91
C ILE A 196 -6.05 -14.51 5.76
N GLN A 197 -4.74 -14.42 5.92
CA GLN A 197 -4.07 -13.25 6.49
C GLN A 197 -3.54 -12.35 5.38
N ILE A 198 -3.33 -11.07 5.70
CA ILE A 198 -2.73 -10.12 4.75
C ILE A 198 -1.28 -10.50 4.45
N ASN A 199 -0.53 -10.91 5.44
CA ASN A 199 0.87 -11.33 5.32
C ASN A 199 0.98 -12.84 5.56
N GLU A 200 1.38 -13.57 4.53
CA GLU A 200 1.73 -15.00 4.61
C GLU A 200 3.10 -15.22 3.95
N LEU A 201 3.76 -16.31 4.28
CA LEU A 201 4.98 -16.72 3.58
C LEU A 201 4.70 -17.03 2.10
N PRO A 202 5.67 -16.75 1.22
CA PRO A 202 7.02 -16.21 1.44
C PRO A 202 7.04 -14.70 1.63
N VAL A 203 8.12 -14.20 2.23
CA VAL A 203 8.43 -12.77 2.43
C VAL A 203 9.85 -12.51 1.96
#